data_315ce8ec28fe4bae54b29b1c57f9d0ff
#
_entry.id   315ce8ec28fe4bae54b29b1c57f9d0ff
#
_cell.length_a   1.000
_cell.length_b   1.000
_cell.length_c   1.000
_cell.angle_alpha   90.00
_cell.angle_beta   90.00
_cell.angle_gamma   90.00
#
_symmetry.space_group_name_H-M   'P 1'
#
loop_
_entity.id
_entity.type
_entity.pdbx_description
1 polymer ?
#
loop_
_entity_poly.entity_id
_entity_poly.type
_entity_poly.pdbx_seq_one_letter_code
_entity_poly.pdbx_strand_id
1 'polypeptide(L)'
;MKVVQSSIFRAVVAFIVGVLLVKYREDTMKWITITAGLLFFVSGLISCAVYYLERRKAMSEALVTDKNGKVMVRRMPAFPVVGLGSIILGIILAFMPTDFIIGVTYILATILILGALNQLLNLFRARQYSFIPVVFWLFPLITLGVGILVLCKPMAAATLPLRIIGWCLMFYGVIEAVNALKIHAMKKQFEKAGTMVTPLPEESENAEQE
;
A
#
# COMPACT_ATOMS: atom_id res chain seq x y z
N MET A 1 -8.54 -13.90 29.35
CA MET A 1 -9.46 -14.32 28.28
C MET A 1 -9.51 -13.35 27.09
N LYS A 2 -9.59 -12.03 27.28
CA LYS A 2 -9.68 -11.05 26.16
C LYS A 2 -8.53 -11.07 25.15
N VAL A 3 -7.28 -11.30 25.58
CA VAL A 3 -6.09 -11.25 24.68
C VAL A 3 -6.05 -12.44 23.72
N VAL A 4 -6.35 -13.65 24.18
CA VAL A 4 -6.35 -14.86 23.33
C VAL A 4 -7.48 -14.79 22.31
N GLN A 5 -8.65 -14.29 22.72
CA GLN A 5 -9.81 -14.12 21.85
C GLN A 5 -9.52 -13.08 20.75
N SER A 6 -8.75 -12.03 21.06
CA SER A 6 -8.27 -11.03 20.10
C SER A 6 -7.30 -11.64 19.07
N SER A 7 -6.37 -12.53 19.48
CA SER A 7 -5.41 -13.16 18.56
C SER A 7 -6.08 -14.15 17.61
N ILE A 8 -7.02 -14.97 18.10
CA ILE A 8 -7.78 -15.89 17.25
C ILE A 8 -8.62 -15.12 16.25
N PHE A 9 -9.26 -14.03 16.66
CA PHE A 9 -10.03 -13.18 15.76
C PHE A 9 -9.16 -12.59 14.65
N ARG A 10 -7.97 -12.06 14.97
CA ARG A 10 -7.03 -11.55 13.98
C ARG A 10 -6.57 -12.64 13.00
N ALA A 11 -6.27 -13.83 13.50
CA ALA A 11 -5.86 -14.96 12.67
C ALA A 11 -6.95 -15.34 11.65
N VAL A 12 -8.20 -15.45 12.10
CA VAL A 12 -9.34 -15.78 11.25
C VAL A 12 -9.59 -14.69 10.22
N VAL A 13 -9.58 -13.41 10.62
CA VAL A 13 -9.76 -12.28 9.70
C VAL A 13 -8.66 -12.25 8.66
N ALA A 14 -7.39 -12.40 9.06
CA ALA A 14 -6.26 -12.40 8.13
C ALA A 14 -6.37 -13.56 7.12
N PHE A 15 -6.76 -14.74 7.57
CA PHE A 15 -6.95 -15.89 6.68
C PHE A 15 -8.09 -15.67 5.69
N ILE A 16 -9.24 -15.19 6.14
CA ILE A 16 -10.40 -14.90 5.27
C ILE A 16 -10.04 -13.82 4.25
N VAL A 17 -9.42 -12.72 4.68
CA VAL A 17 -8.98 -11.64 3.78
C VAL A 17 -7.97 -12.17 2.78
N GLY A 18 -7.00 -13.00 3.19
CA GLY A 18 -6.04 -13.63 2.29
C GLY A 18 -6.71 -14.48 1.20
N VAL A 19 -7.68 -15.31 1.57
CA VAL A 19 -8.46 -16.12 0.61
C VAL A 19 -9.25 -15.23 -0.35
N LEU A 20 -9.90 -14.17 0.14
CA LEU A 20 -10.65 -13.23 -0.69
C LEU A 20 -9.74 -12.51 -1.69
N LEU A 21 -8.55 -12.04 -1.26
CA LEU A 21 -7.58 -11.41 -2.16
C LEU A 21 -7.11 -12.35 -3.27
N VAL A 22 -6.86 -13.61 -2.97
CA VAL A 22 -6.42 -14.58 -3.98
C VAL A 22 -7.55 -14.89 -4.95
N LYS A 23 -8.78 -15.05 -4.48
CA LYS A 23 -9.94 -15.43 -5.28
C LYS A 23 -10.45 -14.27 -6.15
N TYR A 24 -10.61 -13.09 -5.54
CA TYR A 24 -11.21 -11.90 -6.17
C TYR A 24 -10.19 -10.80 -6.50
N ARG A 25 -8.96 -11.21 -6.87
CA ARG A 25 -7.83 -10.29 -7.11
C ARG A 25 -8.14 -9.22 -8.17
N GLU A 26 -8.86 -9.57 -9.24
CA GLU A 26 -9.16 -8.65 -10.33
C GLU A 26 -10.21 -7.63 -9.90
N ASP A 27 -11.25 -8.07 -9.21
CA ASP A 27 -12.28 -7.18 -8.71
C ASP A 27 -11.74 -6.29 -7.60
N THR A 28 -10.92 -6.83 -6.71
CA THR A 28 -10.24 -6.04 -5.67
C THR A 28 -9.38 -4.94 -6.29
N MET A 29 -8.61 -5.25 -7.36
CA MET A 29 -7.80 -4.25 -8.06
C MET A 29 -8.67 -3.15 -8.67
N LYS A 30 -9.80 -3.52 -9.30
CA LYS A 30 -10.76 -2.54 -9.84
C LYS A 30 -11.35 -1.65 -8.75
N TRP A 31 -11.78 -2.23 -7.62
CA TRP A 31 -12.32 -1.46 -6.50
C TRP A 31 -11.30 -0.49 -5.89
N ILE A 32 -10.05 -0.90 -5.74
CA ILE A 32 -8.95 -0.01 -5.29
C ILE A 32 -8.78 1.15 -6.28
N THR A 33 -8.79 0.86 -7.59
CA THR A 33 -8.64 1.88 -8.63
C THR A 33 -9.82 2.86 -8.64
N ILE A 34 -11.05 2.37 -8.52
CA ILE A 34 -12.26 3.22 -8.43
C ILE A 34 -12.22 4.11 -7.19
N THR A 35 -11.83 3.54 -6.03
CA THR A 35 -11.70 4.31 -4.79
C THR A 35 -10.63 5.40 -4.91
N ALA A 36 -9.47 5.08 -5.50
CA ALA A 36 -8.45 6.06 -5.80
C ALA A 36 -8.98 7.15 -6.76
N GLY A 37 -9.72 6.77 -7.80
CA GLY A 37 -10.36 7.69 -8.74
C GLY A 37 -11.32 8.65 -8.05
N LEU A 38 -12.15 8.16 -7.15
CA LEU A 38 -13.06 8.99 -6.36
C LEU A 38 -12.30 10.01 -5.49
N LEU A 39 -11.21 9.59 -4.85
CA LEU A 39 -10.36 10.47 -4.05
C LEU A 39 -9.71 11.57 -4.90
N PHE A 40 -9.20 11.23 -6.10
CA PHE A 40 -8.66 12.21 -7.03
C PHE A 40 -9.72 13.18 -7.52
N PHE A 41 -10.91 12.70 -7.82
CA PHE A 41 -12.05 13.53 -8.24
C PHE A 41 -12.44 14.53 -7.15
N VAL A 42 -12.62 14.09 -5.91
CA VAL A 42 -12.95 14.96 -4.77
C VAL A 42 -11.83 15.97 -4.51
N SER A 43 -10.57 15.55 -4.52
CA SER A 43 -9.42 16.43 -4.35
C SER A 43 -9.36 17.50 -5.43
N GLY A 44 -9.62 17.12 -6.68
CA GLY A 44 -9.68 18.04 -7.82
C GLY A 44 -10.80 19.05 -7.70
N LEU A 45 -12.00 18.64 -7.25
CA LEU A 45 -13.12 19.54 -6.99
C LEU A 45 -12.80 20.55 -5.89
N ILE A 46 -12.18 20.10 -4.78
CA ILE A 46 -11.75 21.01 -3.70
C ILE A 46 -10.74 22.02 -4.22
N SER A 47 -9.75 21.59 -4.99
CA SER A 47 -8.73 22.47 -5.58
C SER A 47 -9.35 23.54 -6.49
N CYS A 48 -10.32 23.17 -7.35
CA CYS A 48 -11.04 24.10 -8.19
C CYS A 48 -11.94 25.05 -7.39
N ALA A 49 -12.59 24.56 -6.34
CA ALA A 49 -13.42 25.40 -5.47
C ALA A 49 -12.59 26.45 -4.72
N VAL A 50 -11.44 26.05 -4.16
CA VAL A 50 -10.50 26.96 -3.49
C VAL A 50 -10.02 28.05 -4.46
N TYR A 51 -9.61 27.66 -5.67
CA TYR A 51 -9.23 28.62 -6.70
C TYR A 51 -10.34 29.61 -7.02
N TYR A 52 -11.57 29.15 -7.18
CA TYR A 52 -12.71 30.01 -7.48
C TYR A 52 -12.99 31.01 -6.34
N LEU A 53 -12.89 30.55 -5.09
CA LEU A 53 -13.06 31.39 -3.91
C LEU A 53 -11.95 32.43 -3.77
N GLU A 54 -10.69 32.03 -4.01
CA GLU A 54 -9.55 32.96 -3.97
C GLU A 54 -9.62 33.99 -5.10
N ARG A 55 -10.04 33.58 -6.28
CA ARG A 55 -10.24 34.49 -7.41
C ARG A 55 -11.34 35.51 -7.12
N ARG A 56 -12.46 35.09 -6.52
CA ARG A 56 -13.52 35.99 -6.06
C ARG A 56 -13.03 37.03 -5.07
N LYS A 57 -12.28 36.58 -4.05
CA LYS A 57 -11.68 37.48 -3.05
C LYS A 57 -10.67 38.44 -3.67
N ALA A 58 -9.80 37.97 -4.58
CA ALA A 58 -8.84 38.82 -5.28
C ALA A 58 -9.53 39.88 -6.15
N MET A 59 -10.68 39.58 -6.71
CA MET A 59 -11.46 40.50 -7.52
C MET A 59 -12.19 41.58 -6.70
N SER A 60 -12.65 41.24 -5.50
CA SER A 60 -13.31 42.19 -4.56
C SER A 60 -12.32 43.06 -3.80
N GLU A 61 -11.06 42.62 -3.64
CA GLU A 61 -9.98 43.33 -2.93
C GLU A 61 -8.94 43.96 -3.88
N ALA A 62 -9.27 44.12 -5.15
CA ALA A 62 -8.34 44.53 -6.21
C ALA A 62 -7.71 45.95 -6.02
N LEU A 63 -8.14 46.72 -5.02
CA LEU A 63 -7.66 48.05 -4.70
C LEU A 63 -7.42 48.20 -3.19
N VAL A 64 -6.45 47.46 -2.64
CA VAL A 64 -5.93 47.79 -1.30
C VAL A 64 -4.78 48.74 -1.47
N THR A 65 -5.00 50.00 -1.10
CA THR A 65 -3.97 51.04 -1.05
C THR A 65 -3.25 50.94 0.30
N ASP A 66 -1.94 50.71 0.28
CA ASP A 66 -1.11 50.81 1.48
C ASP A 66 -1.13 52.24 2.04
N LYS A 67 -0.87 52.42 3.36
CA LYS A 67 -0.82 53.73 4.07
C LYS A 67 0.08 54.75 3.35
N ASN A 68 0.94 54.33 2.45
CA ASN A 68 1.86 55.15 1.66
C ASN A 68 1.37 55.46 0.23
N GLY A 69 0.08 55.21 -0.12
CA GLY A 69 -0.48 55.51 -1.42
C GLY A 69 -0.03 54.57 -2.56
N LYS A 70 0.73 53.49 -2.26
CA LYS A 70 1.11 52.49 -3.26
C LYS A 70 -0.02 51.49 -3.46
N VAL A 71 -0.53 51.40 -4.71
CA VAL A 71 -1.50 50.36 -5.09
C VAL A 71 -0.80 48.99 -5.05
N MET A 72 -1.11 48.19 -4.08
CA MET A 72 -0.67 46.77 -4.06
C MET A 72 -1.63 45.97 -4.93
N VAL A 73 -1.18 45.66 -6.14
CA VAL A 73 -1.88 44.70 -7.01
C VAL A 73 -1.66 43.29 -6.41
N ARG A 74 -2.70 42.74 -5.81
CA ARG A 74 -2.66 41.34 -5.35
C ARG A 74 -2.45 40.42 -6.56
N ARG A 75 -1.45 39.53 -6.49
CA ARG A 75 -1.21 38.52 -7.54
C ARG A 75 -2.47 37.69 -7.72
N MET A 76 -2.99 37.63 -8.94
CA MET A 76 -4.08 36.71 -9.28
C MET A 76 -3.62 35.28 -9.01
N PRO A 77 -4.46 34.43 -8.40
CA PRO A 77 -4.13 33.02 -8.17
C PRO A 77 -3.87 32.33 -9.53
N ALA A 78 -2.81 31.51 -9.58
CA ALA A 78 -2.47 30.76 -10.78
C ALA A 78 -3.59 29.76 -11.11
N PHE A 79 -3.84 29.56 -12.41
CA PHE A 79 -4.88 28.62 -12.87
C PHE A 79 -4.66 27.21 -12.27
N PRO A 80 -5.70 26.50 -11.76
CA PRO A 80 -5.57 25.24 -11.06
C PRO A 80 -5.41 24.06 -12.03
N VAL A 81 -4.31 24.02 -12.78
CA VAL A 81 -4.01 22.95 -13.75
C VAL A 81 -4.02 21.59 -13.07
N VAL A 82 -3.45 21.51 -11.86
CA VAL A 82 -3.39 20.28 -11.07
C VAL A 82 -4.79 19.82 -10.64
N GLY A 83 -5.65 20.75 -10.20
CA GLY A 83 -7.03 20.44 -9.84
C GLY A 83 -7.84 19.89 -11.02
N LEU A 84 -7.72 20.51 -12.18
CA LEU A 84 -8.38 20.04 -13.39
C LEU A 84 -7.86 18.68 -13.84
N GLY A 85 -6.54 18.48 -13.82
CA GLY A 85 -5.92 17.19 -14.12
C GLY A 85 -6.39 16.07 -13.16
N SER A 86 -6.53 16.40 -11.87
CA SER A 86 -7.03 15.44 -10.87
C SER A 86 -8.49 15.05 -11.11
N ILE A 87 -9.34 16.00 -11.54
CA ILE A 87 -10.73 15.71 -11.92
C ILE A 87 -10.78 14.75 -13.11
N ILE A 88 -10.05 15.05 -14.17
CA ILE A 88 -10.01 14.24 -15.40
C ILE A 88 -9.50 12.82 -15.06
N LEU A 89 -8.39 12.73 -14.33
CA LEU A 89 -7.83 11.46 -13.91
C LEU A 89 -8.82 10.68 -13.03
N GLY A 90 -9.47 11.34 -12.07
CA GLY A 90 -10.49 10.74 -11.20
C GLY A 90 -11.67 10.15 -11.99
N ILE A 91 -12.14 10.86 -13.02
CA ILE A 91 -13.20 10.37 -13.92
C ILE A 91 -12.72 9.11 -14.67
N ILE A 92 -11.53 9.14 -15.25
CA ILE A 92 -10.98 8.00 -16.01
C ILE A 92 -10.87 6.76 -15.10
N LEU A 93 -10.32 6.91 -13.88
CA LEU A 93 -10.17 5.81 -12.94
C LEU A 93 -11.51 5.25 -12.46
N ALA A 94 -12.53 6.10 -12.30
CA ALA A 94 -13.83 5.68 -11.79
C ALA A 94 -14.65 4.97 -12.87
N PHE A 95 -14.65 5.46 -14.12
CA PHE A 95 -15.47 4.91 -15.20
C PHE A 95 -14.80 3.80 -16.01
N MET A 96 -13.46 3.85 -16.15
CA MET A 96 -12.68 2.90 -16.95
C MET A 96 -11.50 2.31 -16.17
N PRO A 97 -11.73 1.70 -14.99
CA PRO A 97 -10.65 1.23 -14.13
C PRO A 97 -9.82 0.13 -14.79
N THR A 98 -10.45 -0.77 -15.54
CA THR A 98 -9.75 -1.89 -16.22
C THR A 98 -8.80 -1.38 -17.29
N ASP A 99 -9.25 -0.47 -18.15
CA ASP A 99 -8.44 0.08 -19.25
C ASP A 99 -7.29 0.91 -18.71
N PHE A 100 -7.52 1.65 -17.63
CA PHE A 100 -6.47 2.38 -16.93
C PHE A 100 -5.40 1.45 -16.35
N ILE A 101 -5.80 0.38 -15.64
CA ILE A 101 -4.87 -0.62 -15.09
C ILE A 101 -4.04 -1.25 -16.21
N ILE A 102 -4.68 -1.65 -17.29
CA ILE A 102 -4.02 -2.24 -18.46
C ILE A 102 -3.06 -1.23 -19.09
N GLY A 103 -3.49 0.02 -19.28
CA GLY A 103 -2.66 1.08 -19.87
C GLY A 103 -1.39 1.35 -19.05
N VAL A 104 -1.51 1.51 -17.73
CA VAL A 104 -0.37 1.69 -16.83
C VAL A 104 0.54 0.47 -16.85
N THR A 105 -0.01 -0.73 -16.93
CA THR A 105 0.77 -1.96 -17.00
C THR A 105 1.55 -2.07 -18.31
N TYR A 106 1.00 -1.63 -19.44
CA TYR A 106 1.73 -1.54 -20.70
C TYR A 106 2.89 -0.54 -20.64
N ILE A 107 2.68 0.61 -20.01
CA ILE A 107 3.76 1.58 -19.78
C ILE A 107 4.87 0.95 -18.94
N LEU A 108 4.52 0.26 -17.85
CA LEU A 108 5.47 -0.44 -16.99
C LEU A 108 6.22 -1.54 -17.76
N ALA A 109 5.54 -2.35 -18.55
CA ALA A 109 6.15 -3.38 -19.39
C ALA A 109 7.17 -2.78 -20.38
N THR A 110 6.81 -1.67 -21.00
CA THR A 110 7.70 -0.95 -21.93
C THR A 110 8.95 -0.45 -21.23
N ILE A 111 8.81 0.14 -20.05
CA ILE A 111 9.94 0.60 -19.24
C ILE A 111 10.85 -0.58 -18.84
N LEU A 112 10.27 -1.72 -18.43
CA LEU A 112 11.03 -2.92 -18.09
C LEU A 112 11.82 -3.45 -19.28
N ILE A 113 11.21 -3.51 -20.47
CA ILE A 113 11.88 -3.97 -21.70
C ILE A 113 13.01 -3.02 -22.07
N LEU A 114 12.76 -1.71 -22.09
CA LEU A 114 13.79 -0.70 -22.38
C LEU A 114 14.93 -0.75 -21.36
N GLY A 115 14.61 -0.92 -20.06
CA GLY A 115 15.59 -1.07 -19.00
C GLY A 115 16.46 -2.33 -19.21
N ALA A 116 15.85 -3.46 -19.53
CA ALA A 116 16.55 -4.72 -19.81
C ALA A 116 17.46 -4.59 -21.04
N LEU A 117 16.99 -3.97 -22.13
CA LEU A 117 17.81 -3.70 -23.31
C LEU A 117 19.02 -2.82 -22.97
N ASN A 118 18.81 -1.75 -22.22
CA ASN A 118 19.90 -0.86 -21.79
C ASN A 118 20.93 -1.59 -20.93
N GLN A 119 20.47 -2.44 -19.98
CA GLN A 119 21.37 -3.29 -19.19
C GLN A 119 22.17 -4.26 -20.09
N LEU A 120 21.52 -4.85 -21.08
CA LEU A 120 22.17 -5.78 -22.02
C LEU A 120 23.23 -5.04 -22.85
N LEU A 121 22.91 -3.86 -23.38
CA LEU A 121 23.87 -3.02 -24.12
C LEU A 121 25.06 -2.61 -23.27
N ASN A 122 24.82 -2.23 -21.99
CA ASN A 122 25.90 -1.90 -21.09
C ASN A 122 26.81 -3.11 -20.79
N LEU A 123 26.23 -4.30 -20.68
CA LEU A 123 26.96 -5.53 -20.46
C LEU A 123 27.80 -5.91 -21.68
N PHE A 124 27.27 -5.72 -22.90
CA PHE A 124 28.03 -5.89 -24.13
C PHE A 124 29.23 -4.95 -24.22
N ARG A 125 29.05 -3.68 -23.83
CA ARG A 125 30.16 -2.70 -23.80
C ARG A 125 31.19 -3.05 -22.73
N ALA A 126 30.76 -3.48 -21.54
CA ALA A 126 31.63 -3.84 -20.45
C ALA A 126 32.49 -5.11 -20.76
N ARG A 127 31.98 -6.03 -21.58
CA ARG A 127 32.72 -7.23 -22.04
C ARG A 127 34.02 -6.88 -22.76
N GLN A 128 34.13 -5.69 -23.34
CA GLN A 128 35.33 -5.27 -24.04
C GLN A 128 36.50 -4.95 -23.07
N TYR A 129 36.19 -4.71 -21.79
CA TYR A 129 37.18 -4.28 -20.80
C TYR A 129 37.51 -5.35 -19.76
N SER A 130 36.65 -6.36 -19.54
CA SER A 130 36.83 -7.37 -18.48
C SER A 130 36.03 -8.65 -18.76
N PHE A 131 36.52 -9.78 -18.20
CA PHE A 131 35.76 -11.02 -18.17
C PHE A 131 34.57 -10.90 -17.21
N ILE A 132 33.35 -10.87 -17.78
CA ILE A 132 32.12 -10.78 -17.00
C ILE A 132 31.57 -12.19 -16.77
N PRO A 133 31.37 -12.64 -15.51
CA PRO A 133 30.73 -13.91 -15.21
C PRO A 133 29.35 -14.06 -15.86
N VAL A 134 29.04 -15.26 -16.35
CA VAL A 134 27.78 -15.57 -17.04
C VAL A 134 26.53 -15.22 -16.20
N VAL A 135 26.66 -15.25 -14.87
CA VAL A 135 25.60 -14.91 -13.92
C VAL A 135 25.04 -13.49 -14.15
N PHE A 136 25.89 -12.52 -14.54
CA PHE A 136 25.45 -11.15 -14.80
C PHE A 136 24.58 -11.01 -16.05
N TRP A 137 24.67 -11.94 -17.00
CA TRP A 137 23.81 -11.97 -18.19
C TRP A 137 22.41 -12.47 -17.87
N LEU A 138 22.27 -13.25 -16.80
CA LEU A 138 20.99 -13.82 -16.39
C LEU A 138 20.01 -12.74 -15.93
N PHE A 139 20.46 -11.69 -15.23
CA PHE A 139 19.61 -10.63 -14.71
C PHE A 139 18.87 -9.84 -15.80
N PRO A 140 19.55 -9.27 -16.81
CA PRO A 140 18.85 -8.58 -17.90
C PRO A 140 17.93 -9.51 -18.70
N LEU A 141 18.32 -10.78 -18.85
CA LEU A 141 17.51 -11.76 -19.59
C LEU A 141 16.22 -12.10 -18.84
N ILE A 142 16.29 -12.28 -17.50
CA ILE A 142 15.11 -12.49 -16.66
C ILE A 142 14.22 -11.25 -16.71
N THR A 143 14.79 -10.05 -16.57
CA THR A 143 14.02 -8.79 -16.62
C THR A 143 13.33 -8.61 -17.97
N LEU A 144 13.98 -8.96 -19.06
CA LEU A 144 13.39 -8.93 -20.41
C LEU A 144 12.24 -9.94 -20.53
N GLY A 145 12.45 -11.17 -20.04
CA GLY A 145 11.41 -12.20 -20.02
C GLY A 145 10.18 -11.78 -19.21
N VAL A 146 10.39 -11.18 -18.03
CA VAL A 146 9.31 -10.62 -17.22
C VAL A 146 8.59 -9.49 -17.96
N GLY A 147 9.31 -8.56 -18.60
CA GLY A 147 8.70 -7.47 -19.38
C GLY A 147 7.82 -8.00 -20.52
N ILE A 148 8.26 -9.03 -21.23
CA ILE A 148 7.45 -9.68 -22.29
C ILE A 148 6.22 -10.37 -21.69
N LEU A 149 6.35 -11.09 -20.58
CA LEU A 149 5.21 -11.72 -19.89
C LEU A 149 4.16 -10.69 -19.44
N VAL A 150 4.61 -9.55 -18.91
CA VAL A 150 3.73 -8.45 -18.50
C VAL A 150 2.99 -7.89 -19.71
N LEU A 151 3.67 -7.76 -20.86
CA LEU A 151 3.07 -7.29 -22.12
C LEU A 151 2.00 -8.25 -22.64
N CYS A 152 2.24 -9.57 -22.53
CA CYS A 152 1.31 -10.59 -23.02
C CYS A 152 0.06 -10.73 -22.15
N LYS A 153 0.17 -10.52 -20.83
CA LYS A 153 -0.95 -10.70 -19.87
C LYS A 153 -0.99 -9.54 -18.86
N PRO A 154 -1.35 -8.31 -19.28
CA PRO A 154 -1.23 -7.12 -18.44
C PRO A 154 -2.11 -7.18 -17.19
N MET A 155 -3.34 -7.65 -17.28
CA MET A 155 -4.25 -7.75 -16.14
C MET A 155 -3.77 -8.79 -15.12
N ALA A 156 -3.26 -9.92 -15.57
CA ALA A 156 -2.67 -10.93 -14.68
C ALA A 156 -1.42 -10.39 -13.97
N ALA A 157 -0.57 -9.64 -14.68
CA ALA A 157 0.62 -9.01 -14.12
C ALA A 157 0.27 -7.93 -13.09
N ALA A 158 -0.71 -7.06 -13.38
CA ALA A 158 -1.18 -6.02 -12.47
C ALA A 158 -1.71 -6.59 -11.15
N THR A 159 -2.33 -7.78 -11.18
CA THR A 159 -2.90 -8.43 -9.99
C THR A 159 -1.93 -9.33 -9.22
N LEU A 160 -0.69 -9.54 -9.72
CA LEU A 160 0.33 -10.35 -9.05
C LEU A 160 0.65 -9.90 -7.62
N PRO A 161 0.84 -8.60 -7.31
CA PRO A 161 1.08 -8.15 -5.94
C PRO A 161 -0.04 -8.55 -4.98
N LEU A 162 -1.31 -8.40 -5.39
CA LEU A 162 -2.47 -8.80 -4.58
C LEU A 162 -2.49 -10.30 -4.31
N ARG A 163 -2.10 -11.11 -5.30
CA ARG A 163 -1.98 -12.55 -5.15
C ARG A 163 -0.90 -12.94 -4.15
N ILE A 164 0.26 -12.31 -4.21
CA ILE A 164 1.37 -12.54 -3.27
C ILE A 164 0.96 -12.12 -1.86
N ILE A 165 0.39 -10.93 -1.70
CA ILE A 165 -0.10 -10.43 -0.40
C ILE A 165 -1.17 -11.38 0.16
N GLY A 166 -2.09 -11.86 -0.66
CA GLY A 166 -3.12 -12.81 -0.25
C GLY A 166 -2.52 -14.12 0.30
N TRP A 167 -1.51 -14.69 -0.37
CA TRP A 167 -0.79 -15.85 0.12
C TRP A 167 -0.06 -15.56 1.44
N CYS A 168 0.64 -14.43 1.55
CA CYS A 168 1.31 -14.03 2.78
C CYS A 168 0.32 -13.88 3.95
N LEU A 169 -0.86 -13.29 3.72
CA LEU A 169 -1.91 -13.17 4.73
C LEU A 169 -2.47 -14.52 5.16
N MET A 170 -2.64 -15.46 4.23
CA MET A 170 -3.05 -16.83 4.57
C MET A 170 -2.02 -17.51 5.47
N PHE A 171 -0.73 -17.46 5.11
CA PHE A 171 0.35 -17.99 5.94
C PHE A 171 0.41 -17.32 7.31
N TYR A 172 0.30 -16.00 7.36
CA TYR A 172 0.25 -15.24 8.61
C TYR A 172 -0.92 -15.69 9.48
N GLY A 173 -2.13 -15.82 8.90
CA GLY A 173 -3.31 -16.28 9.61
C GLY A 173 -3.14 -17.68 10.22
N VAL A 174 -2.51 -18.60 9.49
CA VAL A 174 -2.21 -19.95 10.00
C VAL A 174 -1.21 -19.91 11.16
N ILE A 175 -0.11 -19.16 11.01
CA ILE A 175 0.91 -19.02 12.05
C ILE A 175 0.31 -18.40 13.32
N GLU A 176 -0.47 -17.34 13.19
CA GLU A 176 -1.12 -16.66 14.32
C GLU A 176 -2.14 -17.59 15.02
N ALA A 177 -2.88 -18.41 14.25
CA ALA A 177 -3.79 -19.40 14.80
C ALA A 177 -3.04 -20.46 15.63
N VAL A 178 -1.94 -21.00 15.10
CA VAL A 178 -1.09 -21.98 15.81
C VAL A 178 -0.51 -21.38 17.09
N ASN A 179 -0.01 -20.14 17.03
CA ASN A 179 0.52 -19.44 18.19
C ASN A 179 -0.57 -19.21 19.26
N ALA A 180 -1.77 -18.76 18.85
CA ALA A 180 -2.89 -18.55 19.76
C ALA A 180 -3.30 -19.85 20.47
N LEU A 181 -3.35 -20.97 19.75
CA LEU A 181 -3.65 -22.29 20.33
C LEU A 181 -2.58 -22.74 21.33
N LYS A 182 -1.29 -22.55 20.99
CA LYS A 182 -0.17 -22.88 21.86
C LYS A 182 -0.19 -22.07 23.15
N ILE A 183 -0.42 -20.76 23.05
CA ILE A 183 -0.53 -19.86 24.21
C ILE A 183 -1.73 -20.28 25.08
N HIS A 184 -2.85 -20.66 24.48
CA HIS A 184 -4.02 -21.12 25.22
C HIS A 184 -3.73 -22.42 25.96
N ALA A 185 -3.06 -23.38 25.33
CA ALA A 185 -2.66 -24.66 25.95
C ALA A 185 -1.69 -24.42 27.12
N MET A 186 -0.69 -23.59 26.93
CA MET A 186 0.28 -23.23 27.98
C MET A 186 -0.40 -22.55 29.18
N LYS A 187 -1.32 -21.61 28.93
CA LYS A 187 -2.07 -20.91 29.98
C LYS A 187 -2.93 -21.88 30.80
N LYS A 188 -3.58 -22.84 30.15
CA LYS A 188 -4.37 -23.89 30.80
C LYS A 188 -3.50 -24.83 31.65
N GLN A 189 -2.28 -25.11 31.20
CA GLN A 189 -1.32 -25.90 32.02
C GLN A 189 -0.84 -25.10 33.25
N PHE A 190 -0.59 -23.82 33.10
CA PHE A 190 -0.18 -22.95 34.21
C PHE A 190 -1.29 -22.77 35.25
N GLU A 191 -2.55 -22.61 34.84
CA GLU A 191 -3.69 -22.57 35.73
C GLU A 191 -3.86 -23.88 36.51
N LYS A 192 -3.65 -25.04 35.86
CA LYS A 192 -3.70 -26.36 36.53
C LYS A 192 -2.53 -26.55 37.50
N ALA A 193 -1.34 -26.06 37.18
CA ALA A 193 -0.19 -26.13 38.09
C ALA A 193 -0.35 -25.15 39.27
N GLY A 194 -0.91 -23.97 39.06
CA GLY A 194 -1.19 -22.98 40.12
C GLY A 194 -2.26 -23.45 41.13
N THR A 195 -3.15 -24.35 40.73
CA THR A 195 -4.14 -24.97 41.63
C THR A 195 -3.53 -26.08 42.53
N MET A 196 -2.30 -26.53 42.22
CA MET A 196 -1.56 -27.54 43.02
C MET A 196 -0.53 -26.91 43.98
N VAL A 197 -0.34 -25.59 43.96
CA VAL A 197 0.47 -24.91 44.97
C VAL A 197 -0.40 -24.70 46.20
N THR A 198 -0.24 -25.61 47.15
CA THR A 198 -0.77 -25.51 48.53
C THR A 198 -0.35 -24.13 49.09
N PRO A 199 -1.23 -23.37 49.76
CA PRO A 199 -0.83 -22.15 50.44
C PRO A 199 0.30 -22.49 51.41
N LEU A 200 1.38 -21.70 51.34
CA LEU A 200 2.46 -21.78 52.34
C LEU A 200 1.82 -21.64 53.72
N PRO A 201 2.19 -22.46 54.69
CA PRO A 201 1.73 -22.27 56.06
C PRO A 201 2.14 -20.85 56.51
N GLU A 202 1.20 -20.08 57.01
CA GLU A 202 1.47 -18.88 57.77
C GLU A 202 2.23 -19.30 59.05
N GLU A 203 3.57 -19.41 58.92
CA GLU A 203 4.43 -19.71 60.05
C GLU A 203 5.02 -18.41 60.58
N SER A 204 4.66 -18.11 61.80
CA SER A 204 5.35 -17.23 62.73
C SER A 204 5.22 -15.71 62.54
N GLU A 205 4.05 -15.19 62.80
CA GLU A 205 3.95 -13.79 63.32
C GLU A 205 3.69 -13.77 64.83
N ASN A 206 4.02 -14.85 65.59
CA ASN A 206 3.82 -14.92 67.06
C ASN A 206 5.10 -15.23 67.83
N ALA A 207 6.27 -14.80 67.36
CA ALA A 207 7.53 -14.99 68.10
C ALA A 207 8.29 -13.70 68.43
N GLU A 208 7.59 -12.56 68.51
CA GLU A 208 8.16 -11.31 69.07
C GLU A 208 7.21 -10.61 70.02
N GLN A 209 6.68 -11.36 71.00
CA GLN A 209 6.11 -10.76 72.22
C GLN A 209 6.37 -11.75 73.40
N GLU A 210 7.62 -11.85 73.84
CA GLU A 210 8.05 -12.12 75.21
C GLU A 210 9.37 -11.46 75.48
#